data_6cf8937d0ad3187d95acdb29ff563f90
#
_entry.id   6cf8937d0ad3187d95acdb29ff563f90
#
_cell.length_a   1.000
_cell.length_b   1.000
_cell.length_c   1.000
_cell.angle_alpha   90.00
_cell.angle_beta   90.00
_cell.angle_gamma   90.00
#
_symmetry.space_group_name_H-M   'P 1'
#
loop_
_entity.id
_entity.type
_entity.pdbx_description
1 polymer ?
#
loop_
_entity_poly.entity_id
_entity_poly.type
_entity_poly.pdbx_seq_one_letter_code
_entity_poly.pdbx_strand_id
1 'polypeptide(L)'
;MVYIPPGPFLFGTNKKDVAAEALSLGIPKPWYADETPQKKVFLKEFYIDRYEVTYKRYKKYIDGLGAVPPSNWQGANFPEGKDNEPVTHVSWYDAANFCQWAKKKLPPEKLWERAAKGKEGFEYPWGNTFQGKLANLSDRPGSKNQPVEVGSFPKSASPEGVHDLIGNVWEWVDNDYGPYKGSTYQSKY
;
A
#
# COMPACT_ATOMS: atom_id res chain seq x y z
N MET A 1 14.66 -4.93 -3.05
CA MET A 1 13.50 -5.85 -2.99
C MET A 1 13.62 -6.74 -1.78
N VAL A 2 12.50 -7.18 -1.23
CA VAL A 2 12.40 -8.11 -0.10
C VAL A 2 11.87 -9.44 -0.62
N TYR A 3 12.45 -10.54 -0.18
CA TYR A 3 11.97 -11.89 -0.46
C TYR A 3 10.85 -12.26 0.49
N ILE A 4 9.72 -12.68 -0.04
CA ILE A 4 8.58 -13.21 0.72
C ILE A 4 8.51 -14.70 0.48
N PRO A 5 8.73 -15.54 1.50
CA PRO A 5 8.76 -17.00 1.36
C PRO A 5 7.36 -17.55 1.02
N PRO A 6 7.31 -18.74 0.38
CA PRO A 6 6.04 -19.40 0.09
C PRO A 6 5.37 -19.87 1.37
N GLY A 7 4.06 -19.98 1.34
CA GLY A 7 3.33 -20.52 2.48
C GLY A 7 1.88 -20.05 2.54
N PRO A 8 1.15 -20.59 3.53
CA PRO A 8 -0.19 -20.12 3.83
C PRO A 8 -0.15 -18.79 4.57
N PHE A 9 -1.16 -17.94 4.34
CA PHE A 9 -1.45 -16.76 5.15
C PHE A 9 -2.96 -16.50 5.23
N LEU A 10 -3.36 -15.62 6.14
CA LEU A 10 -4.75 -15.22 6.31
C LEU A 10 -5.02 -13.99 5.46
N PHE A 11 -5.77 -14.17 4.36
CA PHE A 11 -6.20 -13.15 3.43
C PHE A 11 -7.58 -12.63 3.81
N GLY A 12 -7.75 -11.30 3.87
CA GLY A 12 -8.97 -10.66 4.32
C GLY A 12 -9.11 -10.61 5.84
N THR A 13 -10.32 -10.37 6.31
CA THR A 13 -10.60 -10.23 7.73
C THR A 13 -11.91 -10.89 8.12
N ASN A 14 -12.05 -11.25 9.41
CA ASN A 14 -13.30 -11.58 10.06
C ASN A 14 -13.71 -10.51 11.09
N LYS A 15 -13.04 -9.35 11.07
CA LYS A 15 -13.34 -8.23 11.97
C LYS A 15 -14.81 -7.81 11.82
N LYS A 16 -15.43 -7.53 12.95
CA LYS A 16 -16.81 -7.01 13.01
C LYS A 16 -16.78 -5.64 13.69
N ASP A 17 -17.53 -4.72 13.15
CA ASP A 17 -17.73 -3.40 13.77
C ASP A 17 -18.75 -3.50 14.91
N VAL A 18 -18.35 -4.13 16.01
CA VAL A 18 -19.23 -4.37 17.16
C VAL A 18 -19.54 -3.10 17.96
N ALA A 19 -18.69 -2.09 17.86
CA ALA A 19 -18.85 -0.80 18.56
C ALA A 19 -19.49 0.28 17.66
N ALA A 20 -19.86 -0.06 16.43
CA ALA A 20 -20.34 0.88 15.41
C ALA A 20 -19.37 2.09 15.20
N GLU A 21 -18.06 1.83 15.30
CA GLU A 21 -17.01 2.86 15.16
C GLU A 21 -17.08 3.55 13.79
N ALA A 22 -17.37 2.79 12.73
CA ALA A 22 -17.53 3.34 11.40
C ALA A 22 -18.63 4.40 11.35
N LEU A 23 -19.78 4.14 11.99
CA LEU A 23 -20.89 5.09 12.03
C LEU A 23 -20.54 6.35 12.83
N SER A 24 -19.79 6.23 13.91
CA SER A 24 -19.31 7.37 14.70
C SER A 24 -18.37 8.29 13.90
N LEU A 25 -17.68 7.74 12.89
CA LEU A 25 -16.82 8.47 11.96
C LEU A 25 -17.58 8.97 10.71
N GLY A 26 -18.91 8.84 10.67
CA GLY A 26 -19.73 9.21 9.51
C GLY A 26 -19.61 8.25 8.33
N ILE A 27 -19.05 7.07 8.53
CA ILE A 27 -18.88 6.04 7.50
C ILE A 27 -20.02 5.03 7.67
N PRO A 28 -20.87 4.80 6.66
CA PRO A 28 -22.06 3.93 6.78
C PRO A 28 -21.72 2.47 7.01
N LYS A 29 -20.49 2.04 6.70
CA LYS A 29 -19.97 0.69 6.95
C LYS A 29 -18.47 0.74 7.17
N PRO A 30 -17.88 -0.20 7.95
CA PRO A 30 -16.43 -0.29 8.08
C PRO A 30 -15.76 -0.51 6.72
N TRP A 31 -14.64 0.12 6.48
CA TRP A 31 -13.89 0.02 5.22
C TRP A 31 -13.47 -1.41 4.89
N TYR A 32 -13.23 -2.22 5.92
CA TYR A 32 -12.83 -3.62 5.78
C TYR A 32 -14.02 -4.60 5.59
N ALA A 33 -15.27 -4.09 5.47
CA ALA A 33 -16.44 -4.99 5.36
C ALA A 33 -16.44 -5.82 4.07
N ASP A 34 -15.88 -5.31 3.00
CA ASP A 34 -15.72 -5.99 1.72
C ASP A 34 -14.57 -7.00 1.70
N GLU A 35 -13.64 -6.91 2.64
CA GLU A 35 -12.53 -7.87 2.83
C GLU A 35 -12.96 -9.16 3.58
N THR A 36 -14.23 -9.28 3.90
CA THR A 36 -14.79 -10.48 4.56
C THR A 36 -15.27 -11.49 3.53
N PRO A 37 -15.26 -12.81 3.82
CA PRO A 37 -14.67 -13.46 4.97
C PRO A 37 -13.15 -13.67 4.82
N GLN A 38 -12.46 -13.72 5.96
CA GLN A 38 -11.05 -14.10 5.98
C GLN A 38 -10.88 -15.54 5.48
N LYS A 39 -9.84 -15.75 4.68
CA LYS A 39 -9.52 -17.06 4.10
C LYS A 39 -8.05 -17.40 4.26
N LYS A 40 -7.78 -18.68 4.55
CA LYS A 40 -6.43 -19.20 4.48
C LYS A 40 -6.11 -19.51 3.02
N VAL A 41 -5.12 -18.81 2.45
CA VAL A 41 -4.66 -19.02 1.07
C VAL A 41 -3.19 -19.39 1.07
N PHE A 42 -2.76 -20.16 0.09
CA PHE A 42 -1.35 -20.50 -0.12
C PHE A 42 -0.78 -19.65 -1.26
N LEU A 43 0.35 -19.00 -1.02
CA LEU A 43 1.08 -18.25 -2.04
C LEU A 43 2.44 -18.87 -2.30
N LYS A 44 2.88 -18.80 -3.55
CA LYS A 44 4.28 -19.05 -3.92
C LYS A 44 5.15 -17.91 -3.43
N GLU A 45 6.45 -18.16 -3.39
CA GLU A 45 7.42 -17.11 -3.10
C GLU A 45 7.35 -15.97 -4.11
N PHE A 46 7.66 -14.77 -3.65
CA PHE A 46 7.76 -13.60 -4.53
C PHE A 46 8.73 -12.57 -3.95
N TYR A 47 9.06 -11.58 -4.78
CA TYR A 47 9.82 -10.40 -4.36
C TYR A 47 8.94 -9.16 -4.49
N ILE A 48 9.01 -8.30 -3.48
CA ILE A 48 8.34 -7.00 -3.48
C ILE A 48 9.35 -5.90 -3.20
N ASP A 49 9.12 -4.67 -3.66
CA ASP A 49 9.98 -3.55 -3.28
C ASP A 49 9.88 -3.30 -1.78
N ARG A 50 11.00 -2.91 -1.18
CA ARG A 50 11.06 -2.61 0.26
C ARG A 50 10.29 -1.35 0.62
N TYR A 51 10.28 -0.39 -0.29
CA TYR A 51 9.71 0.93 -0.15
C TYR A 51 8.86 1.24 -1.37
N GLU A 52 7.96 2.20 -1.23
CA GLU A 52 7.28 2.85 -2.32
C GLU A 52 8.26 3.34 -3.39
N VAL A 53 7.80 3.53 -4.62
CA VAL A 53 8.63 4.07 -5.69
C VAL A 53 8.89 5.55 -5.44
N THR A 54 10.17 5.94 -5.29
CA THR A 54 10.55 7.33 -5.00
C THR A 54 10.56 8.21 -6.26
N TYR A 55 10.48 9.54 -6.07
CA TYR A 55 10.65 10.53 -7.15
C TYR A 55 11.93 10.29 -7.94
N LYS A 56 13.06 10.12 -7.27
CA LYS A 56 14.36 9.87 -7.92
C LYS A 56 14.37 8.59 -8.76
N ARG A 57 13.67 7.55 -8.30
CA ARG A 57 13.58 6.29 -9.03
C ARG A 57 12.65 6.41 -10.23
N TYR A 58 11.53 7.11 -10.07
CA TYR A 58 10.58 7.36 -11.15
C TYR A 58 11.18 8.30 -12.22
N LYS A 59 11.99 9.28 -11.83
CA LYS A 59 12.73 10.17 -12.73
C LYS A 59 13.60 9.41 -13.74
N LYS A 60 14.28 8.34 -13.31
CA LYS A 60 15.06 7.50 -14.22
C LYS A 60 14.24 6.88 -15.35
N TYR A 61 12.99 6.54 -15.06
CA TYR A 61 12.03 6.03 -16.05
C TYR A 61 11.62 7.15 -17.02
N ILE A 62 11.29 8.32 -16.50
CA ILE A 62 10.93 9.48 -17.33
C ILE A 62 12.09 9.83 -18.29
N ASP A 63 13.31 9.95 -17.77
CA ASP A 63 14.49 10.31 -18.57
C ASP A 63 14.86 9.21 -19.57
N GLY A 64 14.69 7.95 -19.22
CA GLY A 64 15.09 6.82 -20.05
C GLY A 64 14.16 6.56 -21.24
N LEU A 65 12.88 6.89 -21.14
CA LEU A 65 11.88 6.65 -22.17
C LEU A 65 11.22 7.92 -22.73
N GLY A 66 11.49 9.09 -22.17
CA GLY A 66 10.75 10.30 -22.50
C GLY A 66 9.27 10.20 -22.14
N ALA A 67 8.93 9.44 -21.09
CA ALA A 67 7.56 9.27 -20.65
C ALA A 67 6.99 10.59 -20.07
N VAL A 68 5.66 10.70 -20.04
CA VAL A 68 4.99 11.90 -19.52
C VAL A 68 5.22 12.00 -18.01
N PRO A 69 5.77 13.12 -17.51
CA PRO A 69 5.94 13.33 -16.08
C PRO A 69 4.61 13.46 -15.33
N PRO A 70 4.58 13.11 -14.02
CA PRO A 70 3.42 13.39 -13.17
C PRO A 70 3.01 14.86 -13.18
N SER A 71 1.72 15.15 -13.05
CA SER A 71 1.18 16.51 -13.19
C SER A 71 1.66 17.50 -12.14
N ASN A 72 2.20 17.03 -11.02
CA ASN A 72 2.79 17.86 -9.96
C ASN A 72 4.28 18.17 -10.18
N TRP A 73 4.87 17.76 -11.32
CA TRP A 73 6.24 18.09 -11.69
C TRP A 73 6.31 19.36 -12.53
N GLN A 74 7.45 20.04 -12.50
CA GLN A 74 7.76 21.16 -13.37
C GLN A 74 8.53 20.66 -14.61
N GLY A 75 7.82 20.42 -15.70
CA GLY A 75 8.37 19.71 -16.85
C GLY A 75 8.83 18.31 -16.45
N ALA A 76 10.05 17.93 -16.77
CA ALA A 76 10.60 16.62 -16.40
C ALA A 76 11.19 16.56 -14.98
N ASN A 77 11.11 17.62 -14.18
CA ASN A 77 11.75 17.70 -12.87
C ASN A 77 10.73 17.66 -11.74
N PHE A 78 10.95 16.77 -10.77
CA PHE A 78 10.21 16.76 -9.51
C PHE A 78 10.71 17.89 -8.57
N PRO A 79 9.93 18.25 -7.54
CA PRO A 79 10.32 19.30 -6.60
C PRO A 79 11.65 19.01 -5.91
N GLU A 80 12.48 20.04 -5.78
CA GLU A 80 13.81 19.95 -5.14
C GLU A 80 13.70 19.41 -3.71
N GLY A 81 14.65 18.58 -3.30
CA GLY A 81 14.75 18.01 -1.97
C GLY A 81 13.79 16.82 -1.72
N LYS A 82 13.06 16.35 -2.74
CA LYS A 82 12.08 15.26 -2.60
C LYS A 82 12.52 13.93 -3.20
N ASP A 83 13.81 13.74 -3.39
CA ASP A 83 14.39 12.55 -4.03
C ASP A 83 13.85 11.23 -3.48
N ASN A 84 13.76 11.14 -2.17
CA ASN A 84 13.37 9.93 -1.43
C ASN A 84 11.90 9.91 -1.00
N GLU A 85 11.11 10.93 -1.30
CA GLU A 85 9.66 10.86 -1.11
C GLU A 85 9.02 9.96 -2.18
N PRO A 86 7.87 9.31 -1.89
CA PRO A 86 7.17 8.49 -2.86
C PRO A 86 6.63 9.35 -4.02
N VAL A 87 6.70 8.83 -5.23
CA VAL A 87 6.08 9.49 -6.38
C VAL A 87 4.57 9.47 -6.26
N THR A 88 3.95 10.62 -6.51
CA THR A 88 2.50 10.81 -6.46
C THR A 88 1.97 11.36 -7.78
N HIS A 89 0.63 11.47 -7.91
CA HIS A 89 -0.03 11.95 -9.14
C HIS A 89 0.25 11.08 -10.36
N VAL A 90 0.37 9.78 -10.14
CA VAL A 90 0.49 8.75 -11.18
C VAL A 90 -0.82 7.96 -11.27
N SER A 91 -1.27 7.69 -12.48
CA SER A 91 -2.40 6.78 -12.72
C SER A 91 -1.96 5.32 -12.58
N TRP A 92 -2.92 4.41 -12.56
CA TRP A 92 -2.63 2.97 -12.61
C TRP A 92 -1.77 2.60 -13.84
N TYR A 93 -2.09 3.19 -15.01
CA TYR A 93 -1.33 2.95 -16.24
C TYR A 93 0.11 3.44 -16.14
N ASP A 94 0.33 4.60 -15.54
CA ASP A 94 1.68 5.14 -15.31
C ASP A 94 2.49 4.24 -14.39
N ALA A 95 1.88 3.75 -13.32
CA ALA A 95 2.51 2.83 -12.37
C ALA A 95 2.80 1.46 -13.03
N ALA A 96 1.87 0.93 -13.83
CA ALA A 96 2.07 -0.33 -14.58
C ALA A 96 3.19 -0.21 -15.62
N ASN A 97 3.24 0.90 -16.37
CA ASN A 97 4.29 1.18 -17.35
C ASN A 97 5.67 1.32 -16.69
N PHE A 98 5.74 2.03 -15.56
CA PHE A 98 6.97 2.09 -14.76
C PHE A 98 7.41 0.68 -14.32
N CYS A 99 6.49 -0.12 -13.80
CA CYS A 99 6.79 -1.49 -13.39
C CYS A 99 7.33 -2.33 -14.56
N GLN A 100 6.71 -2.24 -15.73
CA GLN A 100 7.16 -2.94 -16.93
C GLN A 100 8.58 -2.50 -17.35
N TRP A 101 8.85 -1.19 -17.35
CA TRP A 101 10.20 -0.66 -17.61
C TRP A 101 11.23 -1.20 -16.62
N ALA A 102 10.85 -1.27 -15.35
CA ALA A 102 11.69 -1.81 -14.27
C ALA A 102 11.78 -3.36 -14.29
N LYS A 103 11.20 -4.05 -15.29
CA LYS A 103 11.08 -5.51 -15.40
C LYS A 103 10.34 -6.14 -14.19
N LYS A 104 9.31 -5.46 -13.74
CA LYS A 104 8.42 -5.83 -12.63
C LYS A 104 6.95 -5.77 -13.06
N LYS A 105 6.07 -6.01 -12.11
CA LYS A 105 4.62 -5.84 -12.25
C LYS A 105 4.08 -5.17 -10.99
N LEU A 106 2.92 -4.54 -11.08
CA LEU A 106 2.14 -4.20 -9.89
C LEU A 106 1.79 -5.50 -9.14
N PRO A 107 1.85 -5.50 -7.81
CA PRO A 107 1.46 -6.68 -7.05
C PRO A 107 -0.07 -6.86 -7.11
N PRO A 108 -0.58 -8.08 -7.31
CA PRO A 108 -1.96 -8.35 -6.94
C PRO A 108 -2.20 -8.06 -5.45
N GLU A 109 -3.38 -7.59 -5.10
CA GLU A 109 -3.79 -7.23 -3.74
C GLU A 109 -3.40 -8.28 -2.69
N LYS A 110 -3.65 -9.55 -2.97
CA LYS A 110 -3.28 -10.65 -2.06
C LYS A 110 -1.77 -10.78 -1.78
N LEU A 111 -0.91 -10.36 -2.71
CA LEU A 111 0.54 -10.35 -2.51
C LEU A 111 0.94 -9.14 -1.66
N TRP A 112 0.31 -7.99 -1.92
CA TRP A 112 0.50 -6.78 -1.12
C TRP A 112 0.06 -7.02 0.32
N GLU A 113 -1.14 -7.56 0.53
CA GLU A 113 -1.67 -7.89 1.86
C GLU A 113 -0.79 -8.90 2.60
N ARG A 114 -0.28 -9.93 1.90
CA ARG A 114 0.68 -10.89 2.48
C ARG A 114 1.97 -10.19 2.93
N ALA A 115 2.47 -9.26 2.13
CA ALA A 115 3.67 -8.49 2.50
C ALA A 115 3.41 -7.57 3.70
N ALA A 116 2.20 -7.06 3.86
CA ALA A 116 1.80 -6.21 4.97
C ALA A 116 1.57 -6.99 6.27
N LYS A 117 0.77 -8.04 6.21
CA LYS A 117 0.30 -8.79 7.40
C LYS A 117 1.25 -9.90 7.85
N GLY A 118 2.26 -10.22 7.06
CA GLY A 118 3.11 -11.38 7.33
C GLY A 118 2.35 -12.71 7.23
N LYS A 119 3.02 -13.82 7.50
CA LYS A 119 2.42 -15.16 7.52
C LYS A 119 1.44 -15.35 8.68
N GLU A 120 1.62 -14.60 9.75
CA GLU A 120 0.80 -14.67 10.97
C GLU A 120 -0.54 -13.94 10.79
N GLY A 121 -0.70 -13.11 9.74
CA GLY A 121 -1.95 -12.38 9.47
C GLY A 121 -2.19 -11.26 10.47
N PHE A 122 -1.17 -10.50 10.83
CA PHE A 122 -1.30 -9.36 11.72
C PHE A 122 -2.30 -8.31 11.19
N GLU A 123 -2.91 -7.58 12.09
CA GLU A 123 -3.83 -6.48 11.71
C GLU A 123 -3.07 -5.29 11.12
N TYR A 124 -1.86 -5.03 11.61
CA TYR A 124 -0.92 -3.99 11.13
C TYR A 124 0.44 -4.64 10.84
N PRO A 125 1.28 -4.03 10.00
CA PRO A 125 2.62 -4.57 9.73
C PRO A 125 3.44 -4.86 11.00
N TRP A 126 3.26 -4.05 12.03
CA TRP A 126 3.96 -4.16 13.32
C TRP A 126 3.25 -5.01 14.38
N GLY A 127 2.13 -5.68 14.07
CA GLY A 127 1.38 -6.53 15.01
C GLY A 127 -0.11 -6.20 15.08
N ASN A 128 -0.76 -6.55 16.19
CA ASN A 128 -2.22 -6.46 16.33
C ASN A 128 -2.70 -5.23 17.12
N THR A 129 -1.80 -4.34 17.53
CA THR A 129 -2.17 -3.14 18.28
C THR A 129 -1.89 -1.89 17.44
N PHE A 130 -2.90 -1.05 17.22
CA PHE A 130 -2.74 0.21 16.50
C PHE A 130 -1.76 1.14 17.24
N GLN A 131 -0.81 1.69 16.52
CA GLN A 131 0.15 2.66 17.02
C GLN A 131 0.36 3.77 15.98
N GLY A 132 -0.50 4.78 15.95
CA GLY A 132 -0.48 5.86 14.95
C GLY A 132 0.86 6.62 14.82
N LYS A 133 1.71 6.57 15.86
CA LYS A 133 3.06 7.14 15.79
C LYS A 133 4.02 6.37 14.86
N LEU A 134 3.68 5.17 14.47
CA LEU A 134 4.50 4.31 13.59
C LEU A 134 4.23 4.53 12.10
N ALA A 135 3.30 5.42 11.73
CA ALA A 135 2.95 5.66 10.33
C ALA A 135 2.76 7.17 10.06
N ASN A 136 2.91 7.56 8.80
CA ASN A 136 2.56 8.92 8.36
C ASN A 136 1.07 8.98 8.04
N LEU A 137 0.27 9.35 9.02
CA LEU A 137 -1.19 9.47 8.93
C LEU A 137 -1.62 10.93 8.92
N SER A 138 -2.69 11.26 8.22
CA SER A 138 -3.23 12.64 8.11
C SER A 138 -3.67 13.21 9.46
N ASP A 139 -4.23 12.38 10.32
CA ASP A 139 -4.76 12.75 11.65
C ASP A 139 -3.72 12.65 12.77
N ARG A 140 -2.48 12.29 12.45
CA ARG A 140 -1.40 12.24 13.44
C ARG A 140 -1.06 13.65 13.92
N PRO A 141 -0.92 13.88 15.24
CA PRO A 141 -0.45 15.17 15.79
C PRO A 141 0.86 15.60 15.12
N GLY A 142 0.88 16.81 14.55
CA GLY A 142 2.01 17.35 13.82
C GLY A 142 2.16 16.86 12.37
N SER A 143 1.20 16.10 11.85
CA SER A 143 1.15 15.77 10.43
C SER A 143 0.97 17.03 9.59
N LYS A 144 1.71 17.10 8.49
CA LYS A 144 1.55 18.17 7.47
C LYS A 144 0.61 17.74 6.34
N ASN A 145 -0.02 16.58 6.45
CA ASN A 145 -0.84 15.96 5.37
C ASN A 145 -0.08 15.85 4.05
N GLN A 146 1.20 15.54 4.13
CA GLN A 146 2.09 15.39 2.99
C GLN A 146 2.87 14.09 3.13
N PRO A 147 3.25 13.45 2.01
CA PRO A 147 4.19 12.34 2.04
C PRO A 147 5.51 12.75 2.69
N VAL A 148 6.17 11.78 3.26
CA VAL A 148 7.54 11.91 3.81
C VAL A 148 8.46 10.93 3.11
N GLU A 149 9.77 11.07 3.30
CA GLU A 149 10.74 10.12 2.75
C GLU A 149 10.41 8.68 3.14
N VAL A 150 10.54 7.78 2.19
CA VAL A 150 10.27 6.35 2.41
C VAL A 150 11.15 5.79 3.53
N GLY A 151 10.59 4.92 4.36
CA GLY A 151 11.31 4.33 5.50
C GLY A 151 11.52 5.28 6.69
N SER A 152 10.88 6.44 6.72
CA SER A 152 10.95 7.39 7.85
C SER A 152 10.44 6.78 9.17
N PHE A 153 9.71 5.69 9.11
CA PHE A 153 9.16 4.97 10.26
C PHE A 153 9.72 3.55 10.34
N PRO A 154 10.99 3.35 10.72
CA PRO A 154 11.64 2.04 10.64
C PRO A 154 10.98 0.94 11.49
N LYS A 155 10.21 1.31 12.52
CA LYS A 155 9.45 0.39 13.36
C LYS A 155 8.09 -0.01 12.76
N SER A 156 7.70 0.58 11.62
CA SER A 156 6.47 0.23 10.90
C SER A 156 6.64 -0.94 9.94
N ALA A 157 7.86 -1.41 9.75
CA ALA A 157 8.13 -2.49 8.81
C ALA A 157 7.34 -3.76 9.15
N SER A 158 6.89 -4.44 8.09
CA SER A 158 6.30 -5.78 8.23
C SER A 158 7.34 -6.80 8.73
N PRO A 159 6.91 -8.02 9.14
CA PRO A 159 7.83 -9.05 9.60
C PRO A 159 8.93 -9.38 8.59
N GLU A 160 8.66 -9.25 7.30
CA GLU A 160 9.63 -9.47 6.23
C GLU A 160 10.47 -8.22 5.90
N GLY A 161 10.15 -7.07 6.49
CA GLY A 161 10.91 -5.83 6.32
C GLY A 161 10.48 -4.98 5.12
N VAL A 162 9.21 -5.01 4.75
CA VAL A 162 8.57 -4.06 3.83
C VAL A 162 8.06 -2.89 4.65
N HIS A 163 8.28 -1.67 4.17
CA HIS A 163 7.98 -0.43 4.88
C HIS A 163 6.78 0.30 4.28
N ASP A 164 6.28 1.26 5.02
CA ASP A 164 5.29 2.28 4.63
C ASP A 164 3.93 1.71 4.16
N LEU A 165 3.65 0.45 4.50
CA LEU A 165 2.42 -0.28 4.17
C LEU A 165 1.16 0.26 4.90
N ILE A 166 1.32 1.21 5.78
CA ILE A 166 0.24 1.97 6.43
C ILE A 166 0.58 3.45 6.36
N GLY A 167 -0.29 4.23 5.76
CA GLY A 167 -0.13 5.68 5.60
C GLY A 167 0.81 6.04 4.44
N ASN A 168 1.43 7.18 4.54
CA ASN A 168 2.28 7.84 3.54
C ASN A 168 1.54 8.13 2.24
N VAL A 169 1.40 7.16 1.30
CA VAL A 169 0.58 7.29 0.09
C VAL A 169 -0.27 6.04 -0.16
N TRP A 170 -1.31 6.17 -0.98
CA TRP A 170 -2.05 5.04 -1.53
C TRP A 170 -1.20 4.34 -2.59
N GLU A 171 -1.26 3.00 -2.60
CA GLU A 171 -0.50 2.18 -3.53
C GLU A 171 -1.42 1.45 -4.53
N TRP A 172 -1.04 1.50 -5.81
CA TRP A 172 -1.74 0.76 -6.85
C TRP A 172 -1.45 -0.74 -6.78
N VAL A 173 -2.49 -1.55 -6.95
CA VAL A 173 -2.42 -3.01 -7.08
C VAL A 173 -2.93 -3.45 -8.46
N ASP A 174 -2.60 -4.69 -8.86
CA ASP A 174 -2.99 -5.28 -10.16
C ASP A 174 -4.32 -6.02 -10.05
N ASN A 175 -5.33 -5.35 -9.50
CA ASN A 175 -6.69 -5.86 -9.38
C ASN A 175 -7.70 -4.73 -9.51
N ASP A 176 -8.86 -5.03 -10.10
CA ASP A 176 -10.03 -4.19 -9.94
C ASP A 176 -10.50 -4.24 -8.48
N TYR A 177 -10.96 -3.10 -7.98
CA TYR A 177 -11.58 -3.05 -6.67
C TYR A 177 -12.89 -3.83 -6.65
N GLY A 178 -13.08 -4.66 -5.64
CA GLY A 178 -14.32 -5.39 -5.43
C GLY A 178 -14.31 -6.21 -4.14
N PRO A 179 -15.47 -6.58 -3.65
CA PRO A 179 -15.58 -7.37 -2.42
C PRO A 179 -14.94 -8.76 -2.61
N TYR A 180 -14.30 -9.25 -1.58
CA TYR A 180 -13.67 -10.57 -1.60
C TYR A 180 -14.70 -11.68 -1.86
N LYS A 181 -14.27 -12.70 -2.60
CA LYS A 181 -15.14 -13.82 -2.98
C LYS A 181 -15.84 -14.42 -1.75
N GLY A 182 -17.17 -14.36 -1.73
CA GLY A 182 -18.02 -14.83 -0.64
C GLY A 182 -18.34 -13.75 0.39
N SER A 183 -17.94 -12.51 0.14
CA SER A 183 -18.42 -11.37 0.94
C SER A 183 -19.92 -11.18 0.73
N THR A 184 -20.62 -10.85 1.80
CA THR A 184 -22.01 -10.39 1.76
C THR A 184 -22.11 -8.88 1.59
N TYR A 185 -20.96 -8.21 1.49
CA TYR A 185 -20.91 -6.78 1.24
C TYR A 185 -21.43 -6.48 -0.17
N GLN A 186 -22.38 -5.56 -0.25
CA GLN A 186 -22.84 -5.02 -1.53
C GLN A 186 -22.28 -3.62 -1.69
N SER A 187 -21.35 -3.45 -2.65
CA SER A 187 -20.92 -2.13 -3.05
C SER A 187 -22.11 -1.37 -3.63
N LYS A 188 -22.22 -0.09 -3.31
CA LYS A 188 -23.20 0.82 -3.90
C LYS A 188 -22.66 1.54 -5.15
N TYR A 189 -21.49 1.13 -5.65
CA TYR A 189 -20.83 1.72 -6.83
C TYR A 189 -20.74 0.72 -7.97
#